data_fe0d0f2df861b82b31d31d37273ff8e3
#
_entry.id   fe0d0f2df861b82b31d31d37273ff8e3
#
_cell.length_a   1.000
_cell.length_b   1.000
_cell.length_c   1.000
_cell.angle_alpha   90.00
_cell.angle_beta   90.00
_cell.angle_gamma   90.00
#
_symmetry.space_group_name_H-M   'P 1'
#
loop_
_entity.id
_entity.type
_entity.pdbx_description
1 polymer ?
#
loop_
_entity_poly.entity_id
_entity_poly.type
_entity_poly.pdbx_seq_one_letter_code
_entity_poly.pdbx_strand_id
1 'polypeptide(L)'
;SAASDVYKRQTLDSDTFTITRTPDPIVYIDDIEAYNKSEGLALSPEEVDYLKGLGKRLGRPLTDSEVFGFSQVNSEHCRHKIFGGTFIIDGEEMPTSLFNLIKKTTKEYPNKVISAYKDNVAFIDGPKIEQFAPVNPDQPDFFEVKEIDSVISLKAETHNFPTTVEPFNGAATGSGGEIRDRLGGGRASLPLAGTAVYMTSYPRTEAERAWERCTMPPRPWLYQTPEEILIKASNGASDFGNKFGQPLILSLIHISEP
;
A
#
# COMPACT_ATOMS: atom_id res chain seq x y z
N SER A 1 24.37 3.94 -2.00
CA SER A 1 23.10 3.73 -1.32
C SER A 1 23.29 3.67 0.18
N ALA A 2 22.28 4.04 0.98
CA ALA A 2 22.37 4.05 2.44
C ALA A 2 22.85 2.71 3.03
N ALA A 3 22.50 1.58 2.43
CA ALA A 3 22.95 0.27 2.87
C ALA A 3 24.46 0.04 2.66
N SER A 4 25.07 0.61 1.61
CA SER A 4 26.52 0.47 1.39
C SER A 4 27.33 1.34 2.36
N ASP A 5 26.75 2.39 2.91
CA ASP A 5 27.43 3.29 3.85
C ASP A 5 27.49 2.71 5.26
N VAL A 6 26.50 1.90 5.66
CA VAL A 6 26.52 1.18 6.95
C VAL A 6 27.69 0.23 7.05
N TYR A 7 28.06 -0.45 5.98
CA TYR A 7 29.21 -1.37 5.96
C TYR A 7 30.57 -0.66 5.90
N LYS A 8 30.61 0.61 5.54
CA LYS A 8 31.85 1.38 5.46
C LYS A 8 32.21 2.09 6.76
N ARG A 9 31.27 2.23 7.69
CA ARG A 9 31.47 2.91 8.97
C ARG A 9 31.40 1.91 10.11
N GLN A 10 32.56 1.53 10.63
CA GLN A 10 32.66 0.59 11.75
C GLN A 10 32.70 1.28 13.13
N THR A 11 32.73 2.61 13.15
CA THR A 11 32.68 3.41 14.38
C THR A 11 31.68 4.53 14.25
N LEU A 12 30.92 4.78 15.32
CA LEU A 12 30.04 5.94 15.48
C LEU A 12 30.83 7.06 16.14
N ASP A 13 31.47 7.88 15.34
CA ASP A 13 32.10 9.11 15.82
C ASP A 13 31.14 10.29 15.76
N SER A 14 31.51 11.41 16.38
CA SER A 14 30.69 12.62 16.39
C SER A 14 30.41 13.17 15.00
N ASP A 15 31.29 12.94 14.04
CA ASP A 15 31.16 13.44 12.68
C ASP A 15 30.09 12.74 11.89
N THR A 16 29.71 11.51 12.33
CA THR A 16 28.57 10.77 11.74
C THR A 16 27.26 11.53 11.88
N PHE A 17 27.09 12.30 12.93
CA PHE A 17 25.88 13.08 13.23
C PHE A 17 26.01 14.56 12.85
N THR A 18 27.15 14.97 12.30
CA THR A 18 27.37 16.36 11.88
C THR A 18 26.71 16.58 10.54
N ILE A 19 25.69 17.45 10.51
CA ILE A 19 25.03 17.87 9.29
C ILE A 19 25.92 18.92 8.61
N THR A 20 26.57 18.51 7.53
CA THR A 20 27.43 19.40 6.72
C THR A 20 26.71 20.04 5.57
N ARG A 21 25.48 19.56 5.26
CA ARG A 21 24.66 20.10 4.18
C ARG A 21 23.85 21.29 4.69
N THR A 22 23.95 22.41 3.99
CA THR A 22 23.03 23.53 4.18
C THR A 22 21.67 23.12 3.60
N PRO A 23 20.56 23.26 4.34
CA PRO A 23 19.25 23.02 3.79
C PRO A 23 19.00 23.94 2.58
N ASP A 24 18.29 23.42 1.60
CA ASP A 24 17.81 24.23 0.50
C ASP A 24 16.88 25.33 1.06
N PRO A 25 16.92 26.56 0.50
CA PRO A 25 16.08 27.64 0.99
C PRO A 25 14.60 27.31 0.76
N ILE A 26 13.75 27.73 1.69
CA ILE A 26 12.31 27.65 1.52
C ILE A 26 11.89 28.57 0.38
N VAL A 27 11.18 28.03 -0.59
CA VAL A 27 10.66 28.77 -1.74
C VAL A 27 9.18 29.05 -1.54
N TYR A 28 8.77 30.30 -1.66
CA TYR A 28 7.36 30.69 -1.66
C TYR A 28 6.80 30.61 -3.08
N ILE A 29 5.64 29.97 -3.22
CA ILE A 29 5.02 29.68 -4.50
C ILE A 29 3.91 30.71 -4.78
N ASP A 30 4.19 31.65 -5.67
CA ASP A 30 3.21 32.66 -6.07
C ASP A 30 2.18 32.13 -7.06
N ASP A 31 2.59 31.24 -7.97
CA ASP A 31 1.73 30.61 -8.97
C ASP A 31 1.69 29.08 -8.76
N ILE A 32 0.68 28.61 -8.01
CA ILE A 32 0.47 27.20 -7.70
C ILE A 32 0.18 26.39 -8.96
N GLU A 33 -0.48 26.95 -9.96
CA GLU A 33 -0.85 26.26 -11.19
C GLU A 33 0.40 26.01 -12.06
N ALA A 34 1.27 27.01 -12.21
CA ALA A 34 2.54 26.83 -12.88
C ALA A 34 3.44 25.83 -12.16
N TYR A 35 3.51 25.91 -10.83
CA TYR A 35 4.27 25.00 -9.99
C TYR A 35 3.75 23.55 -10.08
N ASN A 36 2.42 23.36 -10.04
CA ASN A 36 1.79 22.06 -10.26
C ASN A 36 2.24 21.39 -11.57
N LYS A 37 2.31 22.19 -12.63
CA LYS A 37 2.72 21.71 -13.96
C LYS A 37 4.22 21.43 -14.04
N SER A 38 5.07 22.31 -13.50
CA SER A 38 6.53 22.15 -13.55
C SER A 38 7.02 20.97 -12.73
N GLU A 39 6.44 20.75 -11.55
CA GLU A 39 6.81 19.67 -10.64
C GLU A 39 6.00 18.37 -10.86
N GLY A 40 5.02 18.38 -11.76
CA GLY A 40 4.20 17.20 -12.05
C GLY A 40 3.38 16.71 -10.85
N LEU A 41 2.84 17.61 -10.04
CA LEU A 41 2.16 17.28 -8.78
C LEU A 41 0.78 16.65 -8.98
N ALA A 42 0.22 16.69 -10.19
CA ALA A 42 -1.08 16.14 -10.54
C ALA A 42 -2.25 16.66 -9.68
N LEU A 43 -2.18 17.92 -9.24
CA LEU A 43 -3.29 18.57 -8.55
C LEU A 43 -4.43 18.87 -9.52
N SER A 44 -5.67 18.59 -9.09
CA SER A 44 -6.86 18.99 -9.84
C SER A 44 -7.09 20.50 -9.80
N PRO A 45 -7.90 21.07 -10.72
CA PRO A 45 -8.25 22.50 -10.66
C PRO A 45 -8.86 22.91 -9.30
N GLU A 46 -9.71 22.08 -8.72
CA GLU A 46 -10.33 22.34 -7.43
C GLU A 46 -9.31 22.35 -6.28
N GLU A 47 -8.29 21.49 -6.34
CA GLU A 47 -7.20 21.45 -5.38
C GLU A 47 -6.29 22.69 -5.50
N VAL A 48 -6.02 23.12 -6.72
CA VAL A 48 -5.29 24.36 -6.98
C VAL A 48 -6.05 25.56 -6.41
N ASP A 49 -7.37 25.64 -6.65
CA ASP A 49 -8.23 26.71 -6.10
C ASP A 49 -8.30 26.67 -4.56
N TYR A 50 -8.36 25.48 -3.98
CA TYR A 50 -8.30 25.28 -2.53
C TYR A 50 -6.99 25.84 -1.96
N LEU A 51 -5.85 25.49 -2.55
CA LEU A 51 -4.53 25.97 -2.10
C LEU A 51 -4.37 27.48 -2.27
N LYS A 52 -4.84 28.06 -3.39
CA LYS A 52 -4.91 29.52 -3.58
C LYS A 52 -5.75 30.19 -2.48
N GLY A 53 -6.89 29.60 -2.15
CA GLY A 53 -7.76 30.03 -1.05
C GLY A 53 -7.09 29.93 0.32
N LEU A 54 -6.32 28.88 0.53
CA LEU A 54 -5.55 28.67 1.76
C LEU A 54 -4.48 29.75 1.95
N GLY A 55 -3.70 30.03 0.91
CA GLY A 55 -2.71 31.12 0.94
C GLY A 55 -3.32 32.47 1.29
N LYS A 56 -4.49 32.79 0.70
CA LYS A 56 -5.23 34.02 1.05
C LYS A 56 -5.66 34.04 2.54
N ARG A 57 -6.14 32.94 3.08
CA ARG A 57 -6.53 32.83 4.51
C ARG A 57 -5.34 32.98 5.45
N LEU A 58 -4.18 32.47 5.05
CA LEU A 58 -2.93 32.58 5.83
C LEU A 58 -2.24 33.95 5.68
N GLY A 59 -2.67 34.78 4.72
CA GLY A 59 -2.08 36.09 4.45
C GLY A 59 -0.66 36.01 3.88
N ARG A 60 -0.27 34.87 3.29
CA ARG A 60 1.03 34.66 2.64
C ARG A 60 0.94 33.60 1.52
N PRO A 61 1.86 33.61 0.57
CA PRO A 61 2.02 32.50 -0.33
C PRO A 61 2.34 31.19 0.43
N LEU A 62 1.97 30.06 -0.13
CA LEU A 62 2.35 28.74 0.39
C LEU A 62 3.81 28.45 0.00
N THR A 63 4.48 27.66 0.83
CA THR A 63 5.83 27.20 0.52
C THR A 63 5.79 26.01 -0.45
N ASP A 64 6.92 25.76 -1.11
CA ASP A 64 7.14 24.55 -1.91
C ASP A 64 6.81 23.27 -1.14
N SER A 65 7.29 23.18 0.10
CA SER A 65 7.04 22.02 0.98
C SER A 65 5.57 21.86 1.35
N GLU A 66 4.83 22.97 1.54
CA GLU A 66 3.39 22.92 1.82
C GLU A 66 2.59 22.45 0.59
N VAL A 67 2.89 22.97 -0.59
CA VAL A 67 2.22 22.58 -1.84
C VAL A 67 2.56 21.14 -2.21
N PHE A 68 3.84 20.78 -2.15
CA PHE A 68 4.31 19.42 -2.43
C PHE A 68 3.71 18.42 -1.43
N GLY A 69 3.80 18.73 -0.13
CA GLY A 69 3.24 17.87 0.93
C GLY A 69 1.74 17.63 0.75
N PHE A 70 0.98 18.68 0.43
CA PHE A 70 -0.45 18.55 0.12
C PHE A 70 -0.68 17.61 -1.06
N SER A 71 0.08 17.76 -2.15
CA SER A 71 -0.06 16.91 -3.33
C SER A 71 0.19 15.44 -3.01
N GLN A 72 1.18 15.14 -2.15
CA GLN A 72 1.50 13.76 -1.77
C GLN A 72 0.42 13.14 -0.88
N VAL A 73 -0.05 13.89 0.12
CA VAL A 73 -1.11 13.41 1.04
C VAL A 73 -2.44 13.25 0.32
N ASN A 74 -2.73 14.14 -0.63
CA ASN A 74 -3.99 14.17 -1.37
C ASN A 74 -3.91 13.46 -2.74
N SER A 75 -2.88 12.66 -2.94
CA SER A 75 -2.70 11.90 -4.19
C SER A 75 -3.79 10.84 -4.38
N GLU A 76 -3.98 10.40 -5.63
CA GLU A 76 -4.89 9.30 -5.99
C GLU A 76 -4.39 7.91 -5.54
N HIS A 77 -3.67 7.84 -4.44
CA HIS A 77 -3.28 6.57 -3.85
C HIS A 77 -4.54 5.78 -3.45
N CYS A 78 -4.61 4.52 -3.88
CA CYS A 78 -5.77 3.64 -3.68
C CYS A 78 -7.09 4.17 -4.30
N ARG A 79 -7.02 5.16 -5.17
CA ARG A 79 -8.18 5.75 -5.87
C ARG A 79 -9.29 6.26 -4.96
N HIS A 80 -8.95 6.77 -3.80
CA HIS A 80 -9.90 7.24 -2.80
C HIS A 80 -10.83 8.33 -3.34
N LYS A 81 -10.32 9.27 -4.12
CA LYS A 81 -11.12 10.34 -4.75
C LYS A 81 -12.15 9.76 -5.72
N ILE A 82 -11.73 8.81 -6.58
CA ILE A 82 -12.61 8.16 -7.55
C ILE A 82 -13.69 7.37 -6.81
N PHE A 83 -13.32 6.50 -5.87
CA PHE A 83 -14.28 5.67 -5.14
C PHE A 83 -15.21 6.47 -4.23
N GLY A 84 -14.76 7.62 -3.72
CA GLY A 84 -15.58 8.55 -2.93
C GLY A 84 -16.38 9.57 -3.77
N GLY A 85 -16.08 9.66 -5.07
CA GLY A 85 -16.68 10.64 -5.97
C GLY A 85 -18.13 10.38 -6.34
N THR A 86 -18.73 11.37 -6.96
CA THR A 86 -20.07 11.27 -7.58
C THR A 86 -19.93 10.73 -9.00
N PHE A 87 -20.68 9.69 -9.32
CA PHE A 87 -20.71 9.10 -10.65
C PHE A 87 -21.93 9.58 -11.42
N ILE A 88 -21.71 10.02 -12.65
CA ILE A 88 -22.78 10.33 -13.61
C ILE A 88 -22.69 9.29 -14.71
N ILE A 89 -23.71 8.46 -14.82
CA ILE A 89 -23.79 7.37 -15.81
C ILE A 89 -24.97 7.66 -16.74
N ASP A 90 -24.70 7.74 -18.04
CA ASP A 90 -25.70 8.06 -19.06
C ASP A 90 -26.51 9.36 -18.79
N GLY A 91 -25.87 10.33 -18.13
CA GLY A 91 -26.46 11.61 -17.76
C GLY A 91 -27.23 11.61 -16.43
N GLU A 92 -27.30 10.49 -15.74
CA GLU A 92 -27.94 10.37 -14.43
C GLU A 92 -26.89 10.32 -13.30
N GLU A 93 -27.09 11.14 -12.28
CA GLU A 93 -26.25 11.13 -11.07
C GLU A 93 -26.60 9.91 -10.22
N MET A 94 -25.60 9.09 -9.92
CA MET A 94 -25.76 7.92 -9.06
C MET A 94 -26.02 8.33 -7.60
N PRO A 95 -26.98 7.68 -6.92
CA PRO A 95 -27.41 8.08 -5.57
C PRO A 95 -26.36 7.81 -4.49
N THR A 96 -25.28 7.12 -4.81
CA THR A 96 -24.26 6.74 -3.83
C THR A 96 -22.90 6.51 -4.49
N SER A 97 -21.82 6.78 -3.72
CA SER A 97 -20.47 6.53 -4.16
C SER A 97 -20.11 5.03 -4.16
N LEU A 98 -19.04 4.65 -4.86
CA LEU A 98 -18.55 3.26 -4.88
C LEU A 98 -18.15 2.79 -3.47
N PHE A 99 -17.54 3.63 -2.65
CA PHE A 99 -17.23 3.29 -1.25
C PHE A 99 -18.49 2.96 -0.46
N ASN A 100 -19.56 3.73 -0.63
CA ASN A 100 -20.81 3.47 0.07
C ASN A 100 -21.47 2.18 -0.40
N LEU A 101 -21.34 1.83 -1.69
CA LEU A 101 -21.81 0.53 -2.21
C LEU A 101 -21.05 -0.63 -1.57
N ILE A 102 -19.73 -0.53 -1.46
CA ILE A 102 -18.90 -1.55 -0.80
C ILE A 102 -19.31 -1.69 0.66
N LYS A 103 -19.42 -0.58 1.39
CA LYS A 103 -19.79 -0.57 2.80
C LYS A 103 -21.21 -1.06 3.08
N LYS A 104 -22.10 -0.92 2.10
CA LYS A 104 -23.49 -1.35 2.21
C LYS A 104 -23.61 -2.83 2.57
N THR A 105 -22.80 -3.69 1.98
CA THR A 105 -22.80 -5.13 2.29
C THR A 105 -22.54 -5.40 3.77
N THR A 106 -21.51 -4.78 4.34
CA THR A 106 -21.19 -4.94 5.76
C THR A 106 -22.24 -4.30 6.66
N LYS A 107 -22.84 -3.18 6.23
CA LYS A 107 -23.91 -2.50 6.99
C LYS A 107 -25.19 -3.35 7.07
N GLU A 108 -25.58 -3.98 5.96
CA GLU A 108 -26.80 -4.80 5.89
C GLU A 108 -26.59 -6.20 6.48
N TYR A 109 -25.41 -6.75 6.33
CA TYR A 109 -25.04 -8.10 6.78
C TYR A 109 -23.71 -8.09 7.55
N PRO A 110 -23.67 -7.53 8.78
CA PRO A 110 -22.44 -7.40 9.54
C PRO A 110 -21.84 -8.75 9.94
N ASN A 111 -22.65 -9.79 10.09
CA ASN A 111 -22.24 -11.13 10.47
C ASN A 111 -21.23 -11.09 11.65
N LYS A 112 -20.04 -11.65 11.44
CA LYS A 112 -18.95 -11.70 12.43
C LYS A 112 -17.97 -10.53 12.34
N VAL A 113 -18.28 -9.48 11.60
CA VAL A 113 -17.39 -8.29 11.49
C VAL A 113 -17.40 -7.51 12.80
N ILE A 114 -16.23 -7.38 13.40
CA ILE A 114 -16.00 -6.57 14.62
C ILE A 114 -15.63 -5.13 14.22
N SER A 115 -14.71 -5.01 13.26
CA SER A 115 -14.27 -3.71 12.77
C SER A 115 -13.86 -3.79 11.30
N ALA A 116 -14.37 -2.85 10.50
CA ALA A 116 -13.99 -2.68 9.10
C ALA A 116 -14.06 -1.20 8.71
N TYR A 117 -13.28 -0.79 7.70
CA TYR A 117 -13.23 0.56 7.14
C TYR A 117 -12.82 1.68 8.11
N LYS A 118 -12.12 1.33 9.20
CA LYS A 118 -11.63 2.28 10.21
C LYS A 118 -10.11 2.36 10.23
N ASP A 119 -9.44 1.33 9.75
CA ASP A 119 -8.00 1.17 9.75
C ASP A 119 -7.57 0.33 8.55
N ASN A 120 -6.28 0.13 8.38
CA ASN A 120 -5.67 -0.69 7.32
C ASN A 120 -5.97 -2.19 7.44
N VAL A 121 -6.52 -2.63 8.55
CA VAL A 121 -6.94 -4.02 8.77
C VAL A 121 -8.41 -4.08 9.17
N ALA A 122 -9.07 -5.18 8.81
CA ALA A 122 -10.38 -5.53 9.30
C ALA A 122 -10.25 -6.66 10.34
N PHE A 123 -11.22 -6.71 11.26
CA PHE A 123 -11.30 -7.73 12.29
C PHE A 123 -12.65 -8.43 12.24
N ILE A 124 -12.60 -9.75 12.30
CA ILE A 124 -13.77 -10.61 12.46
C ILE A 124 -13.65 -11.42 13.75
N ASP A 125 -14.79 -11.84 14.27
CA ASP A 125 -14.86 -12.75 15.41
C ASP A 125 -14.16 -14.08 15.09
N GLY A 126 -13.27 -14.49 15.98
CA GLY A 126 -12.48 -15.71 15.87
C GLY A 126 -13.01 -16.85 16.74
N PRO A 127 -12.39 -18.01 16.66
CA PRO A 127 -12.69 -19.12 17.59
C PRO A 127 -12.14 -18.83 18.98
N LYS A 128 -12.65 -19.53 19.98
CA LYS A 128 -11.94 -19.66 21.25
C LYS A 128 -10.67 -20.44 21.04
N ILE A 129 -9.58 -19.95 21.59
CA ILE A 129 -8.26 -20.57 21.49
C ILE A 129 -7.60 -20.67 22.86
N GLU A 130 -6.73 -21.64 23.03
CA GLU A 130 -5.85 -21.72 24.19
C GLU A 130 -4.57 -20.94 23.92
N GLN A 131 -4.19 -20.07 24.84
CA GLN A 131 -2.96 -19.30 24.77
C GLN A 131 -2.09 -19.61 25.96
N PHE A 132 -0.82 -19.96 25.70
CA PHE A 132 0.21 -20.08 26.71
C PHE A 132 0.88 -18.71 26.90
N ALA A 133 0.62 -18.08 28.02
CA ALA A 133 1.05 -16.71 28.28
C ALA A 133 1.32 -16.50 29.77
N PRO A 134 2.10 -15.45 30.16
CA PRO A 134 2.25 -15.11 31.56
C PRO A 134 0.91 -14.75 32.20
N VAL A 135 0.74 -15.12 33.47
CA VAL A 135 -0.46 -14.78 34.24
C VAL A 135 -0.64 -13.28 34.31
N ASN A 136 0.45 -12.56 34.55
CA ASN A 136 0.49 -11.11 34.51
C ASN A 136 1.48 -10.64 33.43
N PRO A 137 1.03 -9.98 32.34
CA PRO A 137 1.92 -9.54 31.27
C PRO A 137 2.77 -8.31 31.64
N ASP A 138 2.43 -7.59 32.72
CA ASP A 138 3.09 -6.34 33.08
C ASP A 138 4.29 -6.51 34.02
N GLN A 139 4.53 -7.74 34.48
CA GLN A 139 5.67 -8.09 35.36
C GLN A 139 6.12 -9.55 35.12
N PRO A 140 7.34 -9.92 35.52
CA PRO A 140 7.78 -11.32 35.50
C PRO A 140 6.82 -12.20 36.31
N ASP A 141 6.28 -13.24 35.69
CA ASP A 141 5.31 -14.13 36.32
C ASP A 141 5.37 -15.53 35.69
N PHE A 142 4.66 -16.46 36.33
CA PHE A 142 4.50 -17.82 35.79
C PHE A 142 3.63 -17.81 34.55
N PHE A 143 3.86 -18.79 33.68
CA PHE A 143 3.05 -18.99 32.48
C PHE A 143 1.93 -19.98 32.78
N GLU A 144 0.78 -19.73 32.19
CA GLU A 144 -0.36 -20.62 32.24
C GLU A 144 -1.03 -20.76 30.85
N VAL A 145 -1.83 -21.78 30.70
CA VAL A 145 -2.71 -21.93 29.52
C VAL A 145 -4.06 -21.34 29.88
N LYS A 146 -4.50 -20.35 29.09
CA LYS A 146 -5.82 -19.72 29.23
C LYS A 146 -6.61 -19.86 27.95
N GLU A 147 -7.90 -20.20 28.08
CA GLU A 147 -8.83 -20.03 26.97
C GLU A 147 -9.16 -18.54 26.82
N ILE A 148 -9.03 -18.02 25.62
CA ILE A 148 -9.35 -16.64 25.27
C ILE A 148 -10.27 -16.57 24.05
N ASP A 149 -11.09 -15.51 24.01
CA ASP A 149 -11.81 -15.14 22.79
C ASP A 149 -10.85 -14.47 21.85
N SER A 150 -10.72 -14.99 20.63
CA SER A 150 -9.82 -14.48 19.63
C SER A 150 -10.51 -13.63 18.59
N VAL A 151 -9.74 -12.82 17.88
CA VAL A 151 -10.16 -12.13 16.67
C VAL A 151 -9.24 -12.51 15.53
N ILE A 152 -9.77 -12.60 14.32
CA ILE A 152 -8.98 -12.80 13.11
C ILE A 152 -8.84 -11.47 12.41
N SER A 153 -7.59 -11.03 12.22
CA SER A 153 -7.29 -9.83 11.43
C SER A 153 -7.14 -10.19 9.95
N LEU A 154 -7.68 -9.35 9.09
CA LEU A 154 -7.66 -9.50 7.64
C LEU A 154 -7.07 -8.25 7.01
N LYS A 155 -6.12 -8.43 6.11
CA LYS A 155 -5.50 -7.37 5.33
C LYS A 155 -5.34 -7.82 3.90
N ALA A 156 -5.68 -6.96 2.97
CA ALA A 156 -5.32 -7.08 1.56
C ALA A 156 -4.36 -5.94 1.20
N GLU A 157 -3.31 -6.27 0.48
CA GLU A 157 -2.31 -5.31 0.02
C GLU A 157 -2.12 -5.43 -1.48
N THR A 158 -2.04 -4.31 -2.17
CA THR A 158 -1.72 -4.25 -3.60
C THR A 158 -0.33 -3.68 -3.80
N HIS A 159 0.47 -4.32 -4.63
CA HIS A 159 1.83 -3.86 -4.92
C HIS A 159 2.14 -4.04 -6.41
N ASN A 160 1.52 -3.22 -7.25
CA ASN A 160 1.45 -3.42 -8.70
C ASN A 160 2.74 -3.03 -9.41
N PHE A 161 3.02 -1.73 -9.49
CA PHE A 161 4.12 -1.20 -10.28
C PHE A 161 5.49 -1.75 -9.85
N PRO A 162 5.85 -1.75 -8.56
CA PRO A 162 7.12 -2.33 -8.13
C PRO A 162 7.26 -3.81 -8.48
N THR A 163 6.17 -4.59 -8.38
CA THR A 163 6.16 -6.01 -8.74
C THR A 163 6.30 -6.22 -10.25
N THR A 164 5.88 -5.25 -11.06
CA THR A 164 6.06 -5.33 -12.52
C THR A 164 7.51 -5.08 -12.94
N VAL A 165 8.23 -4.22 -12.23
CA VAL A 165 9.61 -3.80 -12.54
C VAL A 165 10.64 -4.71 -11.86
N GLU A 166 10.44 -4.97 -10.58
CA GLU A 166 11.29 -5.80 -9.72
C GLU A 166 10.44 -6.87 -9.01
N PRO A 167 10.00 -7.91 -9.73
CA PRO A 167 8.96 -8.82 -9.25
C PRO A 167 9.27 -9.48 -7.91
N PHE A 168 10.51 -9.93 -7.70
CA PHE A 168 10.90 -10.55 -6.43
C PHE A 168 10.82 -9.55 -5.26
N ASN A 169 11.52 -8.43 -5.39
CA ASN A 169 11.58 -7.41 -4.34
C ASN A 169 10.22 -6.70 -4.17
N GLY A 170 9.51 -6.46 -5.27
CA GLY A 170 8.19 -5.87 -5.24
C GLY A 170 7.18 -6.74 -4.51
N ALA A 171 7.08 -8.01 -4.82
CA ALA A 171 6.19 -8.93 -4.15
C ALA A 171 6.59 -9.19 -2.69
N ALA A 172 7.89 -9.28 -2.40
CA ALA A 172 8.39 -9.35 -1.03
C ALA A 172 7.96 -8.13 -0.20
N THR A 173 8.06 -6.93 -0.78
CA THR A 173 7.61 -5.69 -0.12
C THR A 173 6.10 -5.68 0.08
N GLY A 174 5.32 -6.16 -0.89
CA GLY A 174 3.87 -6.29 -0.77
C GLY A 174 3.46 -7.22 0.38
N SER A 175 4.05 -8.42 0.44
CA SER A 175 3.86 -9.34 1.56
C SER A 175 4.29 -8.72 2.89
N GLY A 176 5.41 -8.00 2.90
CA GLY A 176 5.85 -7.26 4.06
C GLY A 176 4.88 -6.18 4.51
N GLY A 177 4.23 -5.48 3.57
CA GLY A 177 3.22 -4.47 3.86
C GLY A 177 2.01 -5.05 4.57
N GLU A 178 1.45 -6.12 4.04
CA GLU A 178 0.28 -6.77 4.64
C GLU A 178 0.59 -7.37 6.02
N ILE A 179 1.79 -7.93 6.22
CA ILE A 179 2.22 -8.45 7.52
C ILE A 179 2.39 -7.31 8.53
N ARG A 180 3.06 -6.22 8.14
CA ARG A 180 3.30 -5.07 9.02
C ARG A 180 2.00 -4.44 9.51
N ASP A 181 1.04 -4.25 8.62
CA ASP A 181 -0.25 -3.65 8.99
C ASP A 181 -1.01 -4.53 9.98
N ARG A 182 -1.00 -5.85 9.80
CA ARG A 182 -1.61 -6.77 10.75
C ARG A 182 -0.88 -6.80 12.08
N LEU A 183 0.45 -6.83 12.08
CA LEU A 183 1.24 -6.80 13.31
C LEU A 183 1.09 -5.45 14.06
N GLY A 184 0.95 -4.34 13.32
CA GLY A 184 0.72 -3.02 13.87
C GLY A 184 -0.71 -2.78 14.37
N GLY A 185 -1.65 -3.65 14.03
CA GLY A 185 -3.05 -3.55 14.43
C GLY A 185 -3.28 -3.94 15.88
N GLY A 186 -3.74 -2.99 16.71
CA GLY A 186 -4.10 -3.27 18.09
C GLY A 186 -2.91 -3.62 18.99
N ARG A 187 -3.00 -4.74 19.70
CA ARG A 187 -2.00 -5.21 20.68
C ARG A 187 -1.04 -6.25 20.13
N ALA A 188 -0.72 -6.18 18.88
CA ALA A 188 0.00 -7.17 18.10
C ALA A 188 -0.85 -8.38 17.67
N SER A 189 -0.45 -9.01 16.60
CA SER A 189 -1.08 -10.23 16.11
C SER A 189 -0.03 -11.26 15.70
N LEU A 190 -0.42 -12.52 15.67
CA LEU A 190 0.42 -13.59 15.14
C LEU A 190 0.08 -13.79 13.65
N PRO A 191 1.08 -13.76 12.76
CA PRO A 191 0.86 -14.11 11.36
C PRO A 191 0.39 -15.56 11.26
N LEU A 192 -0.85 -15.75 10.80
CA LEU A 192 -1.43 -17.08 10.70
C LEU A 192 -1.20 -17.70 9.32
N ALA A 193 -1.53 -16.94 8.28
CA ALA A 193 -1.40 -17.37 6.91
C ALA A 193 -1.44 -16.20 5.95
N GLY A 194 -0.75 -16.33 4.82
CA GLY A 194 -0.80 -15.41 3.69
C GLY A 194 -1.43 -16.05 2.46
N THR A 195 -2.01 -15.23 1.62
CA THR A 195 -2.43 -15.60 0.27
C THR A 195 -1.79 -14.66 -0.72
N ALA A 196 -1.48 -15.13 -1.92
CA ALA A 196 -0.96 -14.30 -2.99
C ALA A 196 -1.81 -14.47 -4.25
N VAL A 197 -2.14 -13.35 -4.87
CA VAL A 197 -2.89 -13.31 -6.13
C VAL A 197 -2.09 -12.51 -7.14
N TYR A 198 -1.76 -13.13 -8.26
CA TYR A 198 -1.03 -12.50 -9.35
C TYR A 198 -1.91 -12.43 -10.59
N MET A 199 -2.01 -11.23 -11.17
CA MET A 199 -2.70 -11.00 -12.42
C MET A 199 -1.71 -10.45 -13.44
N THR A 200 -1.51 -11.16 -14.54
CA THR A 200 -0.63 -10.76 -15.64
C THR A 200 -1.33 -10.93 -16.98
N SER A 201 -0.78 -10.32 -18.02
CA SER A 201 -1.11 -10.70 -19.38
C SER A 201 -0.65 -12.14 -19.64
N TYR A 202 -1.17 -12.74 -20.70
CA TYR A 202 -0.85 -14.12 -21.09
C TYR A 202 0.68 -14.29 -21.26
N PRO A 203 1.30 -15.27 -20.59
CA PRO A 203 2.71 -15.57 -20.79
C PRO A 203 2.91 -16.20 -22.17
N ARG A 204 3.68 -15.54 -23.00
CA ARG A 204 3.97 -16.00 -24.36
C ARG A 204 5.16 -16.93 -24.33
N THR A 205 4.89 -18.19 -24.15
CA THR A 205 5.90 -19.26 -24.17
C THR A 205 6.16 -19.81 -25.58
N GLU A 206 5.30 -19.44 -26.53
CA GLU A 206 5.38 -19.86 -27.92
C GLU A 206 5.63 -18.67 -28.86
N ALA A 207 5.74 -18.92 -30.14
CA ALA A 207 5.89 -17.87 -31.14
C ALA A 207 4.72 -16.92 -31.14
N GLU A 208 5.01 -15.62 -31.24
CA GLU A 208 4.05 -14.52 -31.21
C GLU A 208 2.98 -14.70 -32.32
N ARG A 209 1.71 -14.62 -31.96
CA ARG A 209 0.60 -14.67 -32.89
C ARG A 209 0.46 -13.32 -33.62
N ALA A 210 0.00 -13.34 -34.87
CA ALA A 210 -0.07 -12.14 -35.69
C ALA A 210 -0.92 -11.00 -35.08
N TRP A 211 -2.01 -11.34 -34.37
CA TRP A 211 -2.90 -10.36 -33.75
C TRP A 211 -2.31 -9.74 -32.47
N GLU A 212 -1.39 -10.42 -31.81
CA GLU A 212 -0.75 -9.92 -30.58
C GLU A 212 0.07 -8.67 -30.84
N ARG A 213 0.70 -8.56 -32.01
CA ARG A 213 1.46 -7.37 -32.43
C ARG A 213 0.61 -6.12 -32.54
N CYS A 214 -0.67 -6.28 -32.87
CA CYS A 214 -1.58 -5.16 -33.08
C CYS A 214 -2.26 -4.71 -31.77
N THR A 215 -2.48 -5.62 -30.83
CA THR A 215 -3.25 -5.37 -29.61
C THR A 215 -2.39 -5.11 -28.40
N MET A 216 -1.14 -5.52 -28.43
CA MET A 216 -0.23 -5.39 -27.28
C MET A 216 1.01 -4.59 -27.68
N PRO A 217 0.97 -3.26 -27.48
CA PRO A 217 2.16 -2.45 -27.72
C PRO A 217 3.33 -2.92 -26.85
N PRO A 218 4.58 -2.74 -27.34
CA PRO A 218 5.75 -3.06 -26.55
C PRO A 218 5.68 -2.41 -25.18
N ARG A 219 5.90 -3.19 -24.14
CA ARG A 219 5.96 -2.65 -22.81
C ARG A 219 7.19 -1.78 -22.65
N PRO A 220 7.14 -0.76 -21.77
CA PRO A 220 8.34 -0.02 -21.43
C PRO A 220 9.49 -0.95 -21.03
N TRP A 221 10.70 -0.59 -21.36
CA TRP A 221 11.92 -1.38 -21.11
C TRP A 221 12.12 -1.79 -19.63
N LEU A 222 11.51 -1.06 -18.69
CA LEU A 222 11.54 -1.39 -17.27
C LEU A 222 10.75 -2.64 -16.89
N TYR A 223 9.72 -2.98 -17.66
CA TYR A 223 8.80 -4.05 -17.29
C TYR A 223 9.37 -5.42 -17.57
N GLN A 224 9.22 -6.30 -16.59
CA GLN A 224 9.52 -7.72 -16.77
C GLN A 224 8.44 -8.42 -17.60
N THR A 225 8.79 -9.57 -18.17
CA THR A 225 7.80 -10.40 -18.89
C THR A 225 6.76 -10.98 -17.93
N PRO A 226 5.54 -11.31 -18.40
CA PRO A 226 4.53 -11.98 -17.57
C PRO A 226 5.04 -13.24 -16.87
N GLU A 227 5.81 -14.07 -17.58
CA GLU A 227 6.41 -15.29 -17.02
C GLU A 227 7.40 -14.97 -15.90
N GLU A 228 8.30 -14.03 -16.12
CA GLU A 228 9.27 -13.59 -15.11
C GLU A 228 8.56 -13.02 -13.87
N ILE A 229 7.48 -12.22 -14.07
CA ILE A 229 6.68 -11.69 -12.97
C ILE A 229 6.10 -12.83 -12.16
N LEU A 230 5.43 -13.80 -12.78
CA LEU A 230 4.79 -14.92 -12.06
C LEU A 230 5.80 -15.72 -11.24
N ILE A 231 6.95 -16.05 -11.80
CA ILE A 231 7.98 -16.84 -11.12
C ILE A 231 8.63 -16.03 -9.99
N LYS A 232 9.13 -14.84 -10.31
CA LYS A 232 9.90 -14.03 -9.36
C LYS A 232 9.03 -13.46 -8.25
N ALA A 233 7.81 -13.01 -8.56
CA ALA A 233 6.89 -12.48 -7.56
C ALA A 233 6.46 -13.56 -6.57
N SER A 234 6.13 -14.76 -7.03
CA SER A 234 5.81 -15.88 -6.16
C SER A 234 6.94 -16.21 -5.20
N ASN A 235 8.16 -16.26 -5.71
CA ASN A 235 9.35 -16.48 -4.89
C ASN A 235 9.59 -15.36 -3.88
N GLY A 236 9.40 -14.09 -4.27
CA GLY A 236 9.58 -12.94 -3.39
C GLY A 236 8.58 -12.89 -2.25
N ALA A 237 7.30 -13.11 -2.53
CA ALA A 237 6.27 -13.17 -1.51
C ALA A 237 6.51 -14.30 -0.51
N SER A 238 6.86 -15.48 -1.02
CA SER A 238 7.18 -16.66 -0.21
C SER A 238 8.42 -16.44 0.66
N ASP A 239 9.48 -15.85 0.11
CA ASP A 239 10.71 -15.55 0.85
C ASP A 239 10.45 -14.64 2.05
N PHE A 240 9.68 -13.57 1.87
CA PHE A 240 9.35 -12.65 2.96
C PHE A 240 8.45 -13.33 4.01
N GLY A 241 7.40 -14.03 3.58
CA GLY A 241 6.50 -14.75 4.48
C GLY A 241 7.22 -15.77 5.33
N ASN A 242 8.13 -16.55 4.74
CA ASN A 242 8.93 -17.54 5.45
C ASN A 242 9.80 -16.93 6.56
N LYS A 243 10.38 -15.74 6.33
CA LYS A 243 11.19 -15.04 7.33
C LYS A 243 10.38 -14.58 8.55
N PHE A 244 9.08 -14.35 8.37
CA PHE A 244 8.15 -13.99 9.45
C PHE A 244 7.38 -15.18 10.04
N GLY A 245 7.58 -16.37 9.50
CA GLY A 245 6.83 -17.55 9.92
C GLY A 245 5.38 -17.55 9.44
N GLN A 246 5.04 -16.74 8.42
CA GLN A 246 3.74 -16.76 7.79
C GLN A 246 3.73 -17.72 6.61
N PRO A 247 3.04 -18.87 6.70
CA PRO A 247 2.92 -19.77 5.55
C PRO A 247 2.04 -19.15 4.46
N LEU A 248 2.46 -19.31 3.23
CA LEU A 248 1.64 -18.99 2.06
C LEU A 248 0.76 -20.21 1.77
N ILE A 249 -0.53 -20.13 2.13
CA ILE A 249 -1.46 -21.26 2.06
C ILE A 249 -2.23 -21.35 0.74
N LEU A 250 -2.29 -20.25 -0.01
CA LEU A 250 -2.96 -20.18 -1.29
C LEU A 250 -2.26 -19.15 -2.18
N SER A 251 -1.93 -19.58 -3.39
CA SER A 251 -1.47 -18.70 -4.45
C SER A 251 -2.41 -18.85 -5.65
N LEU A 252 -3.02 -17.74 -6.08
CA LEU A 252 -3.88 -17.68 -7.24
C LEU A 252 -3.18 -16.91 -8.34
N ILE A 253 -3.17 -17.50 -9.54
CA ILE A 253 -2.63 -16.89 -10.74
C ILE A 253 -3.80 -16.65 -11.68
N HIS A 254 -4.02 -15.39 -12.04
CA HIS A 254 -4.98 -15.01 -13.05
C HIS A 254 -4.24 -14.53 -14.30
N ILE A 255 -4.46 -15.22 -15.40
CA ILE A 255 -3.90 -14.89 -16.70
C ILE A 255 -5.03 -14.32 -17.54
N SER A 256 -4.91 -13.05 -17.90
CA SER A 256 -5.86 -12.41 -18.82
C SER A 256 -5.46 -12.71 -20.24
N GLU A 257 -6.37 -13.28 -20.98
CA GLU A 257 -6.27 -13.25 -22.43
C GLU A 257 -6.69 -11.87 -22.94
N PRO A 258 -6.02 -11.34 -23.96
CA PRO A 258 -6.35 -10.05 -24.56
C PRO A 258 -7.69 -10.06 -25.28
#